data_9be2168b402f7eda034a724738366f1f
#
_entry.id   9be2168b402f7eda034a724738366f1f
#
_cell.length_a   1.000
_cell.length_b   1.000
_cell.length_c   1.000
_cell.angle_alpha   90.00
_cell.angle_beta   90.00
_cell.angle_gamma   90.00
#
_symmetry.space_group_name_H-M   'P 1'
#
loop_
_entity.id
_entity.type
_entity.pdbx_description
1 polymer ?
#
loop_
_entity_poly.entity_id
_entity_poly.type
_entity_poly.pdbx_seq_one_letter_code
_entity_poly.pdbx_strand_id
1 'polypeptide(L)'
;MIKGILKFSIILSLFCSFTAIANTDLSYLPSATKWYQHIDAIGKFYLHKDARGVPVGNFPTWRCNDGSLRNQKLCKGETKLFGMENIFDLDYVRMQSRQTFAYGALFNLTGNPKYLKLHNAGVNWLINHAFLDNGSFTLLFKNGKAVKQNEAAKTAQDLSYALVGIAMNAYLTHSKRSLEVIKKAQKFIYDKYYSKEKDLLLWCFEDSHFDKKEQLELVASLDQLNAYLLLSLRLFDDEDQKHFIKVIENTIRYINKNFYDKDNNRFHGCIDNKKCFNYLTGRHTDYGHTVKAFWMEYLAASMLNDEKLKKFAENGIKTTLNRALASNNIEWFESDTKEQASWWVYAELDQAALSLALAKKRAMSNTLNSFIDTYTDYQYGELKDYLKAHYWRNGFHSSEHALIGLLLSNAIRYEQCTYDKCRFDNQTTLYFAPSDNSTNYTPYLFDGKVEKVQKSFDGKVIKVTYSKLYLPKL
;
A
#
# COMPACT_ATOMS: atom_id res chain seq x y z
N MET A 1 -36.02 5.19 86.67
CA MET A 1 -36.38 4.21 85.56
C MET A 1 -36.91 5.02 84.40
N ILE A 2 -36.10 5.34 83.45
CA ILE A 2 -36.54 5.92 82.14
C ILE A 2 -35.78 5.24 81.06
N LYS A 3 -36.47 4.51 80.20
CA LYS A 3 -35.91 3.83 79.03
C LYS A 3 -35.71 4.84 77.89
N GLY A 4 -34.48 5.03 77.45
CA GLY A 4 -34.17 5.76 76.24
C GLY A 4 -34.28 4.87 75.00
N ILE A 5 -35.08 5.29 74.04
CA ILE A 5 -35.22 4.66 72.70
C ILE A 5 -34.21 5.32 71.76
N LEU A 6 -33.20 4.54 71.31
CA LEU A 6 -32.29 4.94 70.29
C LEU A 6 -32.94 4.75 68.92
N LYS A 7 -33.19 5.84 68.19
CA LYS A 7 -33.61 5.77 66.76
C LYS A 7 -32.36 5.67 65.90
N PHE A 8 -32.21 4.53 65.20
CA PHE A 8 -31.22 4.36 64.11
C PHE A 8 -31.79 4.97 62.82
N SER A 9 -31.22 6.08 62.39
CA SER A 9 -31.50 6.62 61.06
C SER A 9 -30.51 5.99 60.08
N ILE A 10 -31.02 5.11 59.17
CA ILE A 10 -30.26 4.58 58.07
C ILE A 10 -30.27 5.66 56.97
N ILE A 11 -29.10 6.30 56.74
CA ILE A 11 -28.88 7.16 55.60
C ILE A 11 -28.48 6.28 54.43
N LEU A 12 -29.41 6.08 53.49
CA LEU A 12 -29.18 5.41 52.21
C LEU A 12 -28.48 6.39 51.30
N SER A 13 -27.14 6.34 51.24
CA SER A 13 -26.35 7.10 50.27
C SER A 13 -26.46 6.41 48.90
N LEU A 14 -27.30 6.95 48.01
CA LEU A 14 -27.28 6.65 46.61
C LEU A 14 -25.93 7.10 45.99
N PHE A 15 -25.02 6.18 45.82
CA PHE A 15 -23.88 6.38 44.94
C PHE A 15 -24.37 6.39 43.49
N CYS A 16 -24.72 7.55 42.95
CA CYS A 16 -24.76 7.76 41.51
C CYS A 16 -23.33 7.65 40.97
N SER A 17 -22.97 6.46 40.54
CA SER A 17 -21.76 6.28 39.72
C SER A 17 -22.01 6.97 38.39
N PHE A 18 -21.64 8.23 38.28
CA PHE A 18 -21.40 8.87 36.99
C PHE A 18 -20.23 8.15 36.37
N THR A 19 -20.50 7.17 35.50
CA THR A 19 -19.54 6.74 34.50
C THR A 19 -19.28 7.97 33.63
N ALA A 20 -18.17 8.65 33.88
CA ALA A 20 -17.64 9.65 32.97
C ALA A 20 -17.46 8.92 31.62
N ILE A 21 -18.35 9.21 30.67
CA ILE A 21 -18.15 8.84 29.27
C ILE A 21 -16.90 9.60 28.89
N ALA A 22 -15.77 8.90 28.87
CA ALA A 22 -14.52 9.45 28.35
C ALA A 22 -14.83 9.87 26.91
N ASN A 23 -14.90 11.18 26.72
CA ASN A 23 -14.98 11.77 25.39
C ASN A 23 -13.63 11.43 24.73
N THR A 24 -13.57 10.30 24.03
CA THR A 24 -12.35 9.85 23.38
C THR A 24 -12.03 10.89 22.31
N ASP A 25 -11.02 11.67 22.58
CA ASP A 25 -10.50 12.66 21.63
C ASP A 25 -10.04 11.91 20.37
N LEU A 26 -10.76 12.09 19.27
CA LEU A 26 -10.46 11.54 17.94
C LEU A 26 -9.75 12.54 17.03
N SER A 27 -9.29 13.66 17.60
CA SER A 27 -8.61 14.72 16.84
C SER A 27 -7.30 14.24 16.18
N TYR A 28 -6.70 13.17 16.68
CA TYR A 28 -5.51 12.54 16.10
C TYR A 28 -5.77 11.82 14.78
N LEU A 29 -7.03 11.51 14.46
CA LEU A 29 -7.40 10.95 13.15
C LEU A 29 -7.91 12.07 12.23
N PRO A 30 -7.47 12.15 10.98
CA PRO A 30 -8.05 13.08 10.02
C PRO A 30 -9.55 12.81 9.84
N SER A 31 -10.34 13.88 9.68
CA SER A 31 -11.76 13.75 9.35
C SER A 31 -11.95 13.16 7.94
N ALA A 32 -13.12 12.60 7.65
CA ALA A 32 -13.45 12.14 6.31
C ALA A 32 -13.30 13.28 5.28
N THR A 33 -13.72 14.51 5.61
CA THR A 33 -13.53 15.68 4.75
C THR A 33 -12.07 15.95 4.44
N LYS A 34 -11.18 15.88 5.44
CA LYS A 34 -9.72 16.07 5.25
C LYS A 34 -9.14 14.99 4.35
N TRP A 35 -9.56 13.74 4.52
CA TRP A 35 -9.18 12.63 3.63
C TRP A 35 -9.65 12.86 2.20
N TYR A 36 -10.92 13.27 1.97
CA TYR A 36 -11.41 13.54 0.62
C TYR A 36 -10.69 14.71 -0.05
N GLN A 37 -10.35 15.77 0.67
CA GLN A 37 -9.53 16.87 0.14
C GLN A 37 -8.13 16.39 -0.28
N HIS A 38 -7.52 15.50 0.51
CA HIS A 38 -6.25 14.87 0.19
C HIS A 38 -6.35 13.98 -1.05
N ILE A 39 -7.38 13.14 -1.15
CA ILE A 39 -7.68 12.27 -2.30
C ILE A 39 -7.88 13.10 -3.57
N ASP A 40 -8.64 14.18 -3.48
CA ASP A 40 -8.87 15.11 -4.60
C ASP A 40 -7.57 15.77 -5.06
N ALA A 41 -6.70 16.15 -4.12
CA ALA A 41 -5.38 16.68 -4.46
C ALA A 41 -4.51 15.65 -5.19
N ILE A 42 -4.46 14.40 -4.72
CA ILE A 42 -3.77 13.32 -5.45
C ILE A 42 -4.36 13.19 -6.85
N GLY A 43 -5.68 13.09 -6.93
CA GLY A 43 -6.40 12.92 -8.19
C GLY A 43 -6.17 14.05 -9.20
N LYS A 44 -6.01 15.29 -8.75
CA LYS A 44 -5.74 16.45 -9.60
C LYS A 44 -4.47 16.25 -10.45
N PHE A 45 -3.39 15.74 -9.87
CA PHE A 45 -2.14 15.47 -10.59
C PHE A 45 -2.31 14.38 -11.66
N TYR A 46 -3.07 13.32 -11.35
CA TYR A 46 -3.29 12.20 -12.27
C TYR A 46 -4.37 12.47 -13.32
N LEU A 47 -5.26 13.45 -13.13
CA LEU A 47 -6.20 13.90 -14.16
C LEU A 47 -5.62 14.94 -15.12
N HIS A 48 -4.39 15.42 -14.89
CA HIS A 48 -3.71 16.30 -15.85
C HIS A 48 -3.69 15.67 -17.25
N LYS A 49 -3.82 16.48 -18.30
CA LYS A 49 -3.88 15.97 -19.69
C LYS A 49 -2.67 15.11 -20.06
N ASP A 50 -1.49 15.52 -19.62
CA ASP A 50 -0.23 14.86 -19.93
C ASP A 50 -0.01 13.55 -19.12
N ALA A 51 -0.80 13.30 -18.08
CA ALA A 51 -0.77 12.05 -17.33
C ALA A 51 -1.34 10.85 -18.09
N ARG A 52 -2.12 11.11 -19.15
CA ARG A 52 -2.93 10.07 -19.86
C ARG A 52 -2.09 9.20 -20.79
N GLY A 53 -0.95 9.72 -21.23
CA GLY A 53 -0.10 9.06 -22.23
C GLY A 53 -0.64 9.08 -23.66
N VAL A 54 0.18 8.64 -24.60
CA VAL A 54 -0.17 8.50 -26.03
C VAL A 54 0.34 7.16 -26.55
N PRO A 55 -0.55 6.23 -26.93
CA PRO A 55 -2.00 6.24 -26.76
C PRO A 55 -2.41 6.31 -25.27
N VAL A 56 -3.66 6.63 -24.98
CA VAL A 56 -4.16 6.65 -23.59
C VAL A 56 -3.97 5.28 -22.97
N GLY A 57 -3.31 5.25 -21.80
CA GLY A 57 -2.90 4.00 -21.11
C GLY A 57 -1.39 3.75 -21.17
N ASN A 58 -0.68 4.33 -22.13
CA ASN A 58 0.78 4.39 -22.15
C ASN A 58 1.26 5.57 -21.28
N PHE A 59 1.14 5.43 -19.97
CA PHE A 59 1.37 6.53 -19.04
C PHE A 59 2.85 6.92 -18.97
N PRO A 60 3.18 8.22 -19.06
CA PRO A 60 4.56 8.67 -19.01
C PRO A 60 5.15 8.51 -17.61
N THR A 61 6.39 8.05 -17.55
CA THR A 61 7.12 7.95 -16.29
C THR A 61 7.50 9.31 -15.74
N TRP A 62 7.90 10.24 -16.61
CA TRP A 62 8.46 11.50 -16.20
C TRP A 62 7.51 12.66 -16.39
N ARG A 63 7.19 13.34 -15.29
CA ARG A 63 6.39 14.57 -15.31
C ARG A 63 6.95 15.61 -14.35
N CYS A 64 6.77 16.87 -14.71
CA CYS A 64 7.09 18.01 -13.86
C CYS A 64 6.12 18.07 -12.66
N ASN A 65 6.50 18.80 -11.62
CA ASN A 65 5.69 18.93 -10.39
C ASN A 65 4.34 19.64 -10.61
N ASP A 66 4.16 20.38 -11.70
CA ASP A 66 2.88 20.95 -12.12
C ASP A 66 2.01 19.97 -12.92
N GLY A 67 2.50 18.76 -13.15
CA GLY A 67 1.80 17.68 -13.89
C GLY A 67 2.08 17.66 -15.39
N SER A 68 2.79 18.66 -15.95
CA SER A 68 3.18 18.68 -17.36
C SER A 68 4.19 17.59 -17.69
N LEU A 69 4.23 17.18 -18.97
CA LEU A 69 5.18 16.18 -19.44
C LEU A 69 6.60 16.69 -19.31
N ARG A 70 7.46 15.89 -18.66
CA ARG A 70 8.90 16.12 -18.69
C ARG A 70 9.49 15.38 -19.89
N ASN A 71 9.96 16.15 -20.81
CA ASN A 71 10.84 15.70 -21.87
C ASN A 71 12.25 16.27 -21.62
N GLN A 72 13.11 16.37 -22.60
CA GLN A 72 14.46 16.97 -22.47
C GLN A 72 14.46 18.48 -22.09
N LYS A 73 13.30 19.08 -21.81
CA LYS A 73 13.17 20.48 -21.39
C LYS A 73 13.13 20.58 -19.87
N LEU A 74 13.59 21.72 -19.35
CA LEU A 74 13.48 22.07 -17.94
C LEU A 74 12.02 22.18 -17.50
N CYS A 75 11.71 21.66 -16.33
CA CYS A 75 10.44 21.96 -15.66
C CYS A 75 10.45 23.42 -15.17
N LYS A 76 9.25 23.99 -15.01
CA LYS A 76 9.11 25.35 -14.48
C LYS A 76 9.79 25.47 -13.11
N GLY A 77 10.70 26.42 -12.97
CA GLY A 77 11.46 26.66 -11.73
C GLY A 77 12.77 25.89 -11.62
N GLU A 78 13.12 25.04 -12.57
CA GLU A 78 14.45 24.40 -12.62
C GLU A 78 15.47 25.31 -13.30
N THR A 79 16.68 25.31 -12.78
CA THR A 79 17.80 26.10 -13.34
C THR A 79 18.71 25.30 -14.27
N LYS A 80 18.71 23.96 -14.14
CA LYS A 80 19.48 23.04 -14.99
C LYS A 80 18.89 21.63 -14.98
N LEU A 81 19.14 20.87 -16.04
CA LEU A 81 18.88 19.44 -16.09
C LEU A 81 19.93 18.70 -15.22
N PHE A 82 19.48 17.60 -14.60
CA PHE A 82 20.32 16.84 -13.68
C PHE A 82 21.00 15.68 -14.37
N GLY A 83 21.88 15.87 -15.34
CA GLY A 83 22.74 14.81 -15.88
C GLY A 83 22.08 13.48 -16.30
N MET A 84 20.75 13.45 -16.39
CA MET A 84 19.92 12.26 -16.67
C MET A 84 19.10 12.42 -17.96
N GLU A 85 19.51 13.31 -18.85
CA GLU A 85 18.77 13.70 -20.05
C GLU A 85 18.42 12.50 -20.94
N ASN A 86 19.29 11.49 -20.95
CA ASN A 86 19.15 10.32 -21.80
C ASN A 86 18.04 9.34 -21.33
N ILE A 87 17.45 9.55 -20.15
CA ILE A 87 16.42 8.66 -19.61
C ILE A 87 15.03 9.29 -19.56
N PHE A 88 14.87 10.58 -19.83
CA PHE A 88 13.57 11.25 -19.80
C PHE A 88 12.62 10.82 -20.92
N ASP A 89 13.08 10.11 -21.91
CA ASP A 89 12.30 9.50 -22.98
C ASP A 89 12.05 8.00 -22.75
N LEU A 90 12.46 7.47 -21.59
CA LEU A 90 12.21 6.09 -21.18
C LEU A 90 10.99 6.01 -20.26
N ASP A 91 10.06 5.14 -20.63
CA ASP A 91 8.92 4.78 -19.80
C ASP A 91 9.15 3.42 -19.15
N TYR A 92 9.04 3.40 -17.82
CA TYR A 92 9.23 2.21 -16.99
C TYR A 92 7.89 1.54 -16.71
N VAL A 93 7.75 0.26 -17.04
CA VAL A 93 6.51 -0.50 -16.88
C VAL A 93 6.06 -0.56 -15.42
N ARG A 94 7.01 -0.64 -14.47
CA ARG A 94 6.70 -0.51 -13.04
C ARG A 94 5.99 0.80 -12.69
N MET A 95 6.34 1.92 -13.38
CA MET A 95 5.69 3.23 -13.15
C MET A 95 4.32 3.31 -13.81
N GLN A 96 4.18 2.76 -15.02
CA GLN A 96 2.88 2.66 -15.68
C GLN A 96 1.90 1.83 -14.86
N SER A 97 2.36 0.70 -14.32
CA SER A 97 1.53 -0.16 -13.47
C SER A 97 1.17 0.52 -12.13
N ARG A 98 2.11 1.24 -11.50
CA ARG A 98 1.83 2.04 -10.30
C ARG A 98 0.81 3.16 -10.57
N GLN A 99 0.88 3.84 -11.71
CA GLN A 99 -0.12 4.84 -12.09
C GLN A 99 -1.48 4.19 -12.40
N THR A 100 -1.47 3.02 -13.03
CA THR A 100 -2.68 2.20 -13.23
C THR A 100 -3.33 1.84 -11.90
N PHE A 101 -2.55 1.42 -10.91
CA PHE A 101 -3.02 1.19 -9.54
C PHE A 101 -3.63 2.46 -8.95
N ALA A 102 -2.94 3.62 -9.03
CA ALA A 102 -3.43 4.87 -8.49
C ALA A 102 -4.81 5.26 -9.05
N TYR A 103 -5.02 5.09 -10.35
CA TYR A 103 -6.35 5.29 -10.93
C TYR A 103 -7.39 4.32 -10.38
N GLY A 104 -7.02 3.05 -10.16
CA GLY A 104 -7.90 2.05 -9.55
C GLY A 104 -8.28 2.43 -8.12
N ALA A 105 -7.31 2.81 -7.28
CA ALA A 105 -7.52 3.23 -5.90
C ALA A 105 -8.41 4.49 -5.82
N LEU A 106 -8.15 5.48 -6.68
CA LEU A 106 -8.97 6.70 -6.76
C LEU A 106 -10.40 6.40 -7.24
N PHE A 107 -10.60 5.45 -8.17
CA PHE A 107 -11.93 4.98 -8.52
C PHE A 107 -12.61 4.27 -7.36
N ASN A 108 -11.92 3.35 -6.70
CA ASN A 108 -12.45 2.60 -5.55
C ASN A 108 -12.93 3.52 -4.42
N LEU A 109 -12.21 4.64 -4.19
CA LEU A 109 -12.57 5.64 -3.19
C LEU A 109 -13.70 6.59 -3.60
N THR A 110 -13.78 6.99 -4.88
CA THR A 110 -14.62 8.10 -5.31
C THR A 110 -15.78 7.70 -6.22
N GLY A 111 -15.69 6.53 -6.87
CA GLY A 111 -16.63 6.11 -7.90
C GLY A 111 -16.57 6.94 -9.19
N ASN A 112 -15.58 7.83 -9.33
CA ASN A 112 -15.48 8.71 -10.50
C ASN A 112 -15.11 7.89 -11.76
N PRO A 113 -15.98 7.86 -12.79
CA PRO A 113 -15.78 7.03 -13.97
C PRO A 113 -14.56 7.43 -14.82
N LYS A 114 -14.04 8.66 -14.65
CA LYS A 114 -12.79 9.06 -15.32
C LYS A 114 -11.61 8.24 -14.86
N TYR A 115 -11.52 7.95 -13.56
CA TYR A 115 -10.45 7.10 -13.02
C TYR A 115 -10.59 5.64 -13.51
N LEU A 116 -11.81 5.08 -13.52
CA LEU A 116 -12.04 3.73 -14.04
C LEU A 116 -11.62 3.61 -15.51
N LYS A 117 -11.98 4.62 -16.33
CA LYS A 117 -11.60 4.66 -17.76
C LYS A 117 -10.08 4.64 -17.94
N LEU A 118 -9.34 5.43 -17.14
CA LEU A 118 -7.88 5.50 -17.21
C LEU A 118 -7.25 4.23 -16.65
N HIS A 119 -7.77 3.70 -15.53
CA HIS A 119 -7.35 2.42 -14.99
C HIS A 119 -7.44 1.30 -16.04
N ASN A 120 -8.61 1.14 -16.67
CA ASN A 120 -8.81 0.11 -17.70
C ASN A 120 -7.92 0.31 -18.92
N ALA A 121 -7.65 1.56 -19.32
CA ALA A 121 -6.72 1.85 -20.41
C ALA A 121 -5.29 1.43 -20.04
N GLY A 122 -4.83 1.71 -18.82
CA GLY A 122 -3.52 1.27 -18.33
C GLY A 122 -3.39 -0.24 -18.27
N VAL A 123 -4.40 -0.95 -17.74
CA VAL A 123 -4.42 -2.42 -17.71
C VAL A 123 -4.36 -3.02 -19.10
N ASN A 124 -5.18 -2.51 -20.03
CA ASN A 124 -5.16 -2.97 -21.41
C ASN A 124 -3.81 -2.74 -22.08
N TRP A 125 -3.18 -1.58 -21.80
CA TRP A 125 -1.85 -1.31 -22.34
C TRP A 125 -0.80 -2.27 -21.76
N LEU A 126 -0.78 -2.48 -20.45
CA LEU A 126 0.15 -3.41 -19.78
C LEU A 126 0.02 -4.82 -20.32
N ILE A 127 -1.21 -5.34 -20.46
CA ILE A 127 -1.43 -6.72 -20.88
C ILE A 127 -1.16 -6.91 -22.40
N ASN A 128 -1.48 -5.91 -23.23
CA ASN A 128 -1.36 -6.06 -24.68
C ASN A 128 0.03 -5.69 -25.23
N HIS A 129 0.80 -4.87 -24.50
CA HIS A 129 2.07 -4.34 -25.00
C HIS A 129 3.29 -4.69 -24.15
N ALA A 130 3.11 -4.84 -22.82
CA ALA A 130 4.22 -5.12 -21.93
C ALA A 130 4.33 -6.58 -21.52
N PHE A 131 3.20 -7.26 -21.29
CA PHE A 131 3.17 -8.67 -20.90
C PHE A 131 3.56 -9.59 -22.08
N LEU A 132 4.40 -10.59 -21.81
CA LEU A 132 4.93 -11.53 -22.80
C LEU A 132 4.32 -12.93 -22.61
N ASP A 133 4.25 -13.72 -23.67
CA ASP A 133 3.65 -15.06 -23.66
C ASP A 133 4.31 -16.02 -22.66
N ASN A 134 5.61 -15.82 -22.38
CA ASN A 134 6.36 -16.62 -21.40
C ASN A 134 6.09 -16.24 -19.95
N GLY A 135 5.24 -15.24 -19.66
CA GLY A 135 4.93 -14.76 -18.33
C GLY A 135 5.81 -13.59 -17.83
N SER A 136 6.83 -13.20 -18.62
CA SER A 136 7.68 -12.04 -18.32
C SER A 136 7.02 -10.73 -18.78
N PHE A 137 7.75 -9.62 -18.60
CA PHE A 137 7.37 -8.32 -19.12
C PHE A 137 8.51 -7.66 -19.89
N THR A 138 8.18 -6.91 -20.93
CA THR A 138 9.03 -5.82 -21.40
C THR A 138 8.99 -4.74 -20.31
N LEU A 139 10.14 -4.34 -19.77
CA LEU A 139 10.17 -3.40 -18.62
C LEU A 139 10.43 -1.95 -19.01
N LEU A 140 10.94 -1.70 -20.23
CA LEU A 140 11.25 -0.37 -20.73
C LEU A 140 10.66 -0.14 -22.11
N PHE A 141 10.14 1.07 -22.29
CA PHE A 141 9.68 1.59 -23.57
C PHE A 141 10.35 2.93 -23.86
N LYS A 142 10.61 3.21 -25.14
CA LYS A 142 11.10 4.50 -25.62
C LYS A 142 10.20 4.95 -26.77
N ASN A 143 9.55 6.10 -26.59
CA ASN A 143 8.59 6.61 -27.60
C ASN A 143 7.54 5.55 -28.01
N GLY A 144 7.02 4.80 -27.05
CA GLY A 144 6.04 3.74 -27.24
C GLY A 144 6.57 2.44 -27.86
N LYS A 145 7.87 2.33 -28.15
CA LYS A 145 8.50 1.11 -28.67
C LYS A 145 9.26 0.37 -27.57
N ALA A 146 9.12 -0.96 -27.54
CA ALA A 146 9.85 -1.79 -26.60
C ALA A 146 11.35 -1.64 -26.75
N VAL A 147 12.05 -1.44 -25.64
CA VAL A 147 13.51 -1.42 -25.57
C VAL A 147 13.99 -2.81 -25.19
N LYS A 148 14.84 -3.40 -26.04
CA LYS A 148 15.45 -4.71 -25.75
C LYS A 148 16.32 -4.60 -24.51
N GLN A 149 16.06 -5.42 -23.51
CA GLN A 149 16.86 -5.52 -22.28
C GLN A 149 17.53 -6.88 -22.21
N ASN A 150 18.68 -6.95 -21.52
CA ASN A 150 19.25 -8.23 -21.10
C ASN A 150 18.29 -8.85 -20.07
N GLU A 151 17.84 -10.09 -20.31
CA GLU A 151 16.94 -10.79 -19.38
C GLU A 151 17.58 -10.98 -17.99
N ALA A 152 18.90 -11.11 -17.92
CA ALA A 152 19.61 -11.25 -16.65
C ALA A 152 19.60 -9.99 -15.80
N ALA A 153 19.45 -8.81 -16.42
CA ALA A 153 19.37 -7.52 -15.74
C ALA A 153 17.95 -7.11 -15.34
N LYS A 154 16.93 -7.84 -15.75
CA LYS A 154 15.55 -7.65 -15.26
C LYS A 154 15.50 -8.05 -13.78
N THR A 155 14.76 -7.30 -12.97
CA THR A 155 14.66 -7.58 -11.54
C THR A 155 13.33 -8.24 -11.18
N ALA A 156 13.35 -9.15 -10.20
CA ALA A 156 12.12 -9.72 -9.64
C ALA A 156 11.20 -8.63 -9.08
N GLN A 157 11.78 -7.55 -8.56
CA GLN A 157 11.06 -6.38 -8.06
C GLN A 157 10.32 -5.64 -9.18
N ASP A 158 10.98 -5.36 -10.32
CA ASP A 158 10.33 -4.69 -11.45
C ASP A 158 9.16 -5.51 -12.01
N LEU A 159 9.34 -6.83 -12.07
CA LEU A 159 8.30 -7.76 -12.52
C LEU A 159 7.11 -7.78 -11.55
N SER A 160 7.35 -7.73 -10.24
CA SER A 160 6.25 -7.66 -9.26
C SER A 160 5.49 -6.34 -9.39
N TYR A 161 6.20 -5.21 -9.52
CA TYR A 161 5.55 -3.92 -9.73
C TYR A 161 4.86 -3.76 -11.09
N ALA A 162 5.25 -4.53 -12.10
CA ALA A 162 4.47 -4.61 -13.34
C ALA A 162 3.07 -5.19 -13.12
N LEU A 163 2.88 -5.98 -12.05
CA LEU A 163 1.60 -6.60 -11.69
C LEU A 163 0.70 -5.74 -10.81
N VAL A 164 1.20 -4.71 -10.12
CA VAL A 164 0.42 -4.00 -9.09
C VAL A 164 -0.88 -3.38 -9.63
N GLY A 165 -0.85 -2.79 -10.82
CA GLY A 165 -2.05 -2.24 -11.47
C GLY A 165 -2.99 -3.34 -11.99
N ILE A 166 -2.43 -4.49 -12.40
CA ILE A 166 -3.20 -5.66 -12.87
C ILE A 166 -3.90 -6.34 -11.68
N ALA A 167 -3.23 -6.42 -10.52
CA ALA A 167 -3.83 -6.93 -9.28
C ALA A 167 -4.97 -6.02 -8.78
N MET A 168 -4.78 -4.70 -8.86
CA MET A 168 -5.85 -3.74 -8.56
C MET A 168 -7.04 -3.90 -9.52
N ASN A 169 -6.80 -4.21 -10.80
CA ASN A 169 -7.88 -4.52 -11.74
C ASN A 169 -8.60 -5.81 -11.37
N ALA A 170 -7.88 -6.88 -11.04
CA ALA A 170 -8.49 -8.12 -10.58
C ALA A 170 -9.39 -7.86 -9.35
N TYR A 171 -8.91 -7.07 -8.39
CA TYR A 171 -9.67 -6.68 -7.19
C TYR A 171 -10.94 -5.88 -7.51
N LEU A 172 -10.85 -4.88 -8.40
CA LEU A 172 -11.98 -4.01 -8.72
C LEU A 172 -13.02 -4.66 -9.62
N THR A 173 -12.58 -5.56 -10.52
CA THR A 173 -13.41 -6.04 -11.63
C THR A 173 -13.64 -7.54 -11.63
N HIS A 174 -12.95 -8.31 -10.78
CA HIS A 174 -12.93 -9.77 -10.79
C HIS A 174 -12.52 -10.35 -12.17
N SER A 175 -11.64 -9.64 -12.87
CA SER A 175 -11.22 -10.00 -14.25
C SER A 175 -10.43 -11.31 -14.28
N LYS A 176 -11.00 -12.35 -14.87
CA LYS A 176 -10.30 -13.62 -15.12
C LYS A 176 -9.02 -13.43 -15.92
N ARG A 177 -9.03 -12.49 -16.90
CA ARG A 177 -7.84 -12.17 -17.69
C ARG A 177 -6.70 -11.64 -16.83
N SER A 178 -7.00 -10.75 -15.87
CA SER A 178 -6.01 -10.22 -14.94
C SER A 178 -5.46 -11.31 -14.01
N LEU A 179 -6.31 -12.21 -13.52
CA LEU A 179 -5.89 -13.33 -12.69
C LEU A 179 -4.97 -14.29 -13.46
N GLU A 180 -5.28 -14.60 -14.74
CA GLU A 180 -4.42 -15.42 -15.58
C GLU A 180 -3.04 -14.80 -15.84
N VAL A 181 -2.98 -13.47 -16.03
CA VAL A 181 -1.69 -12.76 -16.15
C VAL A 181 -0.90 -12.88 -14.85
N ILE A 182 -1.55 -12.68 -13.69
CA ILE A 182 -0.91 -12.81 -12.38
C ILE A 182 -0.34 -14.22 -12.19
N LYS A 183 -1.12 -15.28 -12.49
CA LYS A 183 -0.65 -16.67 -12.38
C LYS A 183 0.57 -16.95 -13.24
N LYS A 184 0.53 -16.56 -14.53
CA LYS A 184 1.65 -16.77 -15.45
C LYS A 184 2.89 -16.00 -15.04
N ALA A 185 2.75 -14.75 -14.62
CA ALA A 185 3.88 -13.93 -14.19
C ALA A 185 4.46 -14.41 -12.85
N GLN A 186 3.62 -14.77 -11.88
CA GLN A 186 4.07 -15.38 -10.63
C GLN A 186 4.90 -16.63 -10.90
N LYS A 187 4.38 -17.54 -11.74
CA LYS A 187 5.12 -18.76 -12.12
C LYS A 187 6.47 -18.43 -12.77
N PHE A 188 6.51 -17.48 -13.72
CA PHE A 188 7.76 -17.05 -14.35
C PHE A 188 8.75 -16.49 -13.34
N ILE A 189 8.31 -15.61 -12.43
CA ILE A 189 9.18 -14.99 -11.42
C ILE A 189 9.79 -16.07 -10.52
N TYR A 190 8.99 -16.98 -10.00
CA TYR A 190 9.49 -17.99 -9.07
C TYR A 190 10.32 -19.07 -9.76
N ASP A 191 9.96 -19.51 -10.97
CA ASP A 191 10.77 -20.46 -11.76
C ASP A 191 12.13 -19.87 -12.14
N LYS A 192 12.17 -18.56 -12.45
CA LYS A 192 13.38 -17.89 -12.93
C LYS A 192 14.29 -17.38 -11.83
N TYR A 193 13.72 -16.79 -10.77
CA TYR A 193 14.49 -16.06 -9.75
C TYR A 193 14.68 -16.84 -8.44
N TYR A 194 14.02 -17.97 -8.24
CA TYR A 194 14.26 -18.78 -7.05
C TYR A 194 15.59 -19.52 -7.14
N SER A 195 16.48 -19.24 -6.18
CA SER A 195 17.73 -19.97 -5.97
C SER A 195 17.52 -21.07 -4.93
N LYS A 196 17.65 -22.34 -5.36
CA LYS A 196 17.58 -23.50 -4.46
C LYS A 196 18.75 -23.51 -3.47
N GLU A 197 19.93 -23.09 -3.91
CA GLU A 197 21.15 -23.05 -3.08
C GLU A 197 20.99 -22.06 -1.92
N LYS A 198 20.48 -20.86 -2.20
CA LYS A 198 20.33 -19.79 -1.23
C LYS A 198 18.98 -19.82 -0.51
N ASP A 199 18.01 -20.56 -1.07
CA ASP A 199 16.64 -20.65 -0.58
C ASP A 199 15.98 -19.27 -0.43
N LEU A 200 16.00 -18.48 -1.53
CA LEU A 200 15.40 -17.16 -1.65
C LEU A 200 15.17 -16.77 -3.11
N LEU A 201 14.44 -15.67 -3.35
CA LEU A 201 14.34 -15.03 -4.66
C LEU A 201 15.53 -14.07 -4.86
N LEU A 202 16.26 -14.26 -5.95
CA LEU A 202 17.28 -13.30 -6.41
C LEU A 202 16.62 -12.00 -6.85
N TRP A 203 17.27 -10.87 -6.63
CA TRP A 203 16.80 -9.60 -7.16
C TRP A 203 17.06 -9.51 -8.67
N CYS A 204 18.29 -9.80 -9.11
CA CYS A 204 18.68 -9.99 -10.51
C CYS A 204 19.84 -10.99 -10.60
N PHE A 205 20.13 -11.49 -11.82
CA PHE A 205 21.25 -12.42 -12.07
C PHE A 205 22.53 -11.69 -12.41
N GLU A 206 22.41 -10.57 -13.11
CA GLU A 206 23.52 -9.78 -13.61
C GLU A 206 23.15 -8.30 -13.58
N ASP A 207 24.04 -7.47 -13.12
CA ASP A 207 23.91 -6.02 -13.22
C ASP A 207 24.59 -5.58 -14.53
N SER A 208 23.81 -5.12 -15.49
CA SER A 208 24.29 -4.64 -16.79
C SER A 208 25.23 -3.45 -16.70
N HIS A 209 25.33 -2.79 -15.55
CA HIS A 209 26.17 -1.60 -15.34
C HIS A 209 27.49 -1.90 -14.62
N PHE A 210 27.60 -3.01 -13.88
CA PHE A 210 28.68 -3.23 -12.93
C PHE A 210 29.35 -4.59 -13.02
N ASP A 211 29.10 -5.41 -14.02
CA ASP A 211 29.57 -6.81 -14.13
C ASP A 211 29.35 -7.63 -12.86
N LYS A 212 28.36 -7.23 -12.06
CA LYS A 212 28.03 -7.92 -10.83
C LYS A 212 27.19 -9.14 -11.11
N LYS A 213 27.47 -10.15 -10.34
CA LYS A 213 26.70 -11.37 -10.25
C LYS A 213 25.39 -11.11 -9.46
N GLU A 214 24.71 -12.15 -9.12
CA GLU A 214 23.46 -12.19 -8.36
C GLU A 214 23.40 -11.15 -7.23
N GLN A 215 22.30 -10.44 -7.14
CA GLN A 215 22.02 -9.54 -6.04
C GLN A 215 20.94 -10.13 -5.13
N LEU A 216 21.17 -10.02 -3.81
CA LEU A 216 20.37 -10.63 -2.76
C LEU A 216 19.71 -9.51 -1.95
N GLU A 217 18.51 -9.12 -2.36
CA GLU A 217 17.78 -7.99 -1.77
C GLU A 217 16.42 -8.42 -1.21
N LEU A 218 16.07 -7.89 -0.04
CA LEU A 218 14.77 -8.10 0.63
C LEU A 218 13.58 -7.83 -0.31
N VAL A 219 13.67 -6.75 -1.09
CA VAL A 219 12.60 -6.30 -1.98
C VAL A 219 12.27 -7.28 -3.11
N ALA A 220 13.17 -8.22 -3.43
CA ALA A 220 12.88 -9.29 -4.37
C ALA A 220 11.70 -10.18 -3.90
N SER A 221 11.63 -10.44 -2.60
CA SER A 221 10.56 -11.23 -1.98
C SER A 221 9.45 -10.36 -1.40
N LEU A 222 9.79 -9.27 -0.71
CA LEU A 222 8.83 -8.39 -0.04
C LEU A 222 7.82 -7.78 -1.02
N ASP A 223 8.29 -7.31 -2.17
CA ASP A 223 7.41 -6.66 -3.14
C ASP A 223 6.50 -7.65 -3.88
N GLN A 224 6.76 -8.97 -3.84
CA GLN A 224 5.78 -9.97 -4.28
C GLN A 224 4.53 -9.97 -3.40
N LEU A 225 4.71 -9.91 -2.07
CA LEU A 225 3.59 -9.86 -1.12
C LEU A 225 2.76 -8.60 -1.32
N ASN A 226 3.42 -7.44 -1.38
CA ASN A 226 2.79 -6.14 -1.42
C ASN A 226 2.14 -5.82 -2.78
N ALA A 227 2.78 -6.16 -3.89
CA ALA A 227 2.31 -5.72 -5.20
C ALA A 227 1.09 -6.51 -5.70
N TYR A 228 1.00 -7.82 -5.41
CA TYR A 228 -0.08 -8.62 -5.99
C TYR A 228 -0.54 -9.82 -5.16
N LEU A 229 0.35 -10.51 -4.41
CA LEU A 229 -0.01 -11.79 -3.78
C LEU A 229 -1.16 -11.65 -2.77
N LEU A 230 -1.04 -10.71 -1.82
CA LEU A 230 -2.06 -10.56 -0.78
C LEU A 230 -3.39 -10.03 -1.33
N LEU A 231 -3.35 -9.08 -2.26
CA LEU A 231 -4.57 -8.50 -2.84
C LEU A 231 -5.34 -9.50 -3.70
N SER A 232 -4.63 -10.36 -4.45
CA SER A 232 -5.27 -11.31 -5.38
C SER A 232 -5.67 -12.63 -4.75
N LEU A 233 -5.12 -13.01 -3.58
CA LEU A 233 -5.31 -14.33 -2.97
C LEU A 233 -6.77 -14.78 -2.88
N ARG A 234 -7.66 -13.87 -2.47
CA ARG A 234 -9.09 -14.17 -2.26
C ARG A 234 -9.92 -14.20 -3.55
N LEU A 235 -9.31 -13.86 -4.68
CA LEU A 235 -9.96 -13.80 -5.98
C LEU A 235 -9.76 -15.07 -6.80
N PHE A 236 -8.88 -15.96 -6.37
CA PHE A 236 -8.62 -17.23 -6.99
C PHE A 236 -9.64 -18.29 -6.57
N ASP A 237 -9.83 -19.30 -7.44
CA ASP A 237 -10.56 -20.51 -7.08
C ASP A 237 -9.78 -21.37 -6.07
N ASP A 238 -10.40 -22.42 -5.56
CA ASP A 238 -9.85 -23.23 -4.46
C ASP A 238 -8.49 -23.86 -4.79
N GLU A 239 -8.24 -24.24 -6.04
CA GLU A 239 -6.98 -24.87 -6.47
C GLU A 239 -5.86 -23.83 -6.55
N ASP A 240 -6.11 -22.76 -7.29
CA ASP A 240 -5.17 -21.65 -7.40
C ASP A 240 -4.92 -21.00 -6.03
N GLN A 241 -5.95 -20.84 -5.21
CA GLN A 241 -5.81 -20.26 -3.87
C GLN A 241 -4.86 -21.11 -2.99
N LYS A 242 -4.98 -22.44 -2.99
CA LYS A 242 -4.06 -23.34 -2.28
C LYS A 242 -2.63 -23.20 -2.79
N HIS A 243 -2.43 -23.04 -4.09
CA HIS A 243 -1.12 -22.78 -4.66
C HIS A 243 -0.55 -21.45 -4.17
N PHE A 244 -1.33 -20.37 -4.23
CA PHE A 244 -0.89 -19.04 -3.81
C PHE A 244 -0.64 -18.94 -2.30
N ILE A 245 -1.38 -19.66 -1.46
CA ILE A 245 -1.07 -19.81 -0.03
C ILE A 245 0.35 -20.34 0.15
N LYS A 246 0.73 -21.44 -0.51
CA LYS A 246 2.08 -21.98 -0.43
C LYS A 246 3.15 -21.02 -0.93
N VAL A 247 2.84 -20.25 -1.97
CA VAL A 247 3.74 -19.20 -2.49
C VAL A 247 3.96 -18.12 -1.42
N ILE A 248 2.91 -17.65 -0.76
CA ILE A 248 2.99 -16.66 0.32
C ILE A 248 3.80 -17.20 1.50
N GLU A 249 3.50 -18.42 1.98
CA GLU A 249 4.22 -19.06 3.09
C GLU A 249 5.72 -19.20 2.78
N ASN A 250 6.07 -19.64 1.57
CA ASN A 250 7.46 -19.75 1.14
C ASN A 250 8.13 -18.37 1.06
N THR A 251 7.45 -17.36 0.54
CA THR A 251 7.99 -16.01 0.43
C THR A 251 8.29 -15.41 1.81
N ILE A 252 7.38 -15.57 2.77
CA ILE A 252 7.59 -15.18 4.17
C ILE A 252 8.77 -15.94 4.77
N ARG A 253 8.86 -17.25 4.51
CA ARG A 253 9.99 -18.06 4.96
C ARG A 253 11.32 -17.56 4.38
N TYR A 254 11.39 -17.18 3.10
CA TYR A 254 12.60 -16.61 2.48
C TYR A 254 13.01 -15.31 3.17
N ILE A 255 12.03 -14.42 3.44
CA ILE A 255 12.25 -13.14 4.13
C ILE A 255 12.80 -13.39 5.53
N ASN A 256 12.11 -14.19 6.34
CA ASN A 256 12.47 -14.41 7.74
C ASN A 256 13.77 -15.19 7.93
N LYS A 257 14.04 -16.17 7.05
CA LYS A 257 15.26 -16.97 7.12
C LYS A 257 16.51 -16.17 6.75
N ASN A 258 16.43 -15.32 5.73
CA ASN A 258 17.60 -14.72 5.12
C ASN A 258 17.84 -13.26 5.57
N PHE A 259 16.79 -12.50 5.84
CA PHE A 259 16.91 -11.05 6.07
C PHE A 259 16.60 -10.62 7.51
N TYR A 260 15.92 -11.46 8.30
CA TYR A 260 15.55 -11.11 9.67
C TYR A 260 16.73 -11.12 10.63
N ASP A 261 16.98 -9.99 11.28
CA ASP A 261 17.93 -9.82 12.38
C ASP A 261 17.20 -9.94 13.71
N LYS A 262 17.40 -11.08 14.38
CA LYS A 262 16.74 -11.38 15.65
C LYS A 262 17.19 -10.45 16.78
N ASP A 263 18.46 -10.05 16.79
CA ASP A 263 19.05 -9.26 17.88
C ASP A 263 18.52 -7.82 17.86
N ASN A 264 18.28 -7.28 16.66
CA ASN A 264 17.73 -5.94 16.46
C ASN A 264 16.23 -5.92 16.17
N ASN A 265 15.57 -7.08 16.01
CA ASN A 265 14.16 -7.21 15.66
C ASN A 265 13.79 -6.32 14.47
N ARG A 266 14.50 -6.50 13.35
CA ARG A 266 14.31 -5.76 12.09
C ARG A 266 14.87 -6.58 10.92
N PHE A 267 14.75 -6.06 9.71
CA PHE A 267 15.26 -6.75 8.52
C PHE A 267 16.45 -6.01 7.92
N HIS A 268 17.44 -6.77 7.46
CA HIS A 268 18.46 -6.27 6.53
C HIS A 268 17.83 -6.11 5.15
N GLY A 269 18.13 -5.01 4.48
CA GLY A 269 17.62 -4.76 3.12
C GLY A 269 18.35 -5.55 2.04
N CYS A 270 19.58 -6.01 2.32
CA CYS A 270 20.39 -6.88 1.46
C CYS A 270 21.31 -7.76 2.28
N ILE A 271 21.90 -8.82 1.66
CA ILE A 271 22.82 -9.75 2.32
C ILE A 271 24.02 -10.15 1.44
N ASP A 272 24.24 -9.47 0.32
CA ASP A 272 25.27 -9.81 -0.66
C ASP A 272 26.67 -9.30 -0.28
N ASN A 273 26.77 -8.38 0.66
CA ASN A 273 28.06 -7.84 1.12
C ASN A 273 27.98 -7.28 2.56
N LYS A 274 29.14 -6.97 3.16
CA LYS A 274 29.23 -6.50 4.55
C LYS A 274 28.49 -5.17 4.81
N LYS A 275 28.33 -4.30 3.82
CA LYS A 275 27.62 -3.03 3.99
C LYS A 275 26.11 -3.23 4.24
N CYS A 276 25.57 -4.36 3.80
CA CYS A 276 24.17 -4.72 4.01
C CYS A 276 23.77 -4.82 5.49
N PHE A 277 24.73 -5.16 6.36
CA PHE A 277 24.50 -5.35 7.80
C PHE A 277 24.64 -4.06 8.62
N ASN A 278 24.95 -2.94 7.97
CA ASN A 278 24.99 -1.62 8.61
C ASN A 278 23.68 -0.87 8.39
N TYR A 279 22.90 -0.69 9.44
CA TYR A 279 21.58 -0.03 9.37
C TYR A 279 21.62 1.47 9.07
N LEU A 280 22.78 2.12 9.07
CA LEU A 280 22.91 3.53 8.66
C LEU A 280 23.29 3.69 7.19
N THR A 281 23.94 2.69 6.59
CA THR A 281 24.52 2.79 5.24
C THR A 281 24.13 1.65 4.32
N GLY A 282 23.47 0.62 4.81
CA GLY A 282 22.96 -0.50 4.02
C GLY A 282 21.80 -0.09 3.12
N ARG A 283 21.59 -0.82 2.04
CA ARG A 283 20.43 -0.62 1.16
C ARG A 283 19.16 -1.06 1.88
N HIS A 284 18.06 -0.32 1.70
CA HIS A 284 16.73 -0.64 2.22
C HIS A 284 16.71 -0.91 3.73
N THR A 285 17.52 -0.15 4.51
CA THR A 285 17.62 -0.30 5.97
C THR A 285 16.75 0.70 6.74
N ASP A 286 15.98 1.51 6.04
CA ASP A 286 15.02 2.45 6.61
C ASP A 286 13.88 1.73 7.36
N TYR A 287 13.15 2.48 8.19
CA TYR A 287 12.03 1.94 8.95
C TYR A 287 10.84 1.54 8.05
N GLY A 288 10.72 2.15 6.87
CA GLY A 288 9.66 1.84 5.91
C GLY A 288 9.76 0.40 5.40
N HIS A 289 10.93 -0.04 4.93
CA HIS A 289 11.12 -1.42 4.50
C HIS A 289 10.95 -2.42 5.64
N THR A 290 11.48 -2.10 6.83
CA THR A 290 11.33 -2.96 8.00
C THR A 290 9.86 -3.09 8.42
N VAL A 291 9.12 -1.98 8.56
CA VAL A 291 7.72 -2.03 8.97
C VAL A 291 6.85 -2.69 7.90
N LYS A 292 7.12 -2.44 6.62
CA LYS A 292 6.43 -3.07 5.50
C LYS A 292 6.56 -4.59 5.51
N ALA A 293 7.77 -5.12 5.78
CA ALA A 293 7.97 -6.56 5.89
C ALA A 293 7.10 -7.18 6.99
N PHE A 294 7.15 -6.64 8.20
CA PHE A 294 6.29 -7.10 9.29
C PHE A 294 4.80 -6.89 9.02
N TRP A 295 4.43 -5.79 8.37
CA TRP A 295 3.02 -5.49 8.08
C TRP A 295 2.45 -6.47 7.05
N MET A 296 3.18 -6.78 5.98
CA MET A 296 2.77 -7.80 5.00
C MET A 296 2.63 -9.16 5.65
N GLU A 297 3.55 -9.55 6.54
CA GLU A 297 3.46 -10.78 7.31
C GLU A 297 2.26 -10.79 8.28
N TYR A 298 1.97 -9.65 8.91
CA TYR A 298 0.82 -9.51 9.81
C TYR A 298 -0.52 -9.71 9.09
N LEU A 299 -0.66 -9.13 7.90
CA LEU A 299 -1.85 -9.32 7.06
C LEU A 299 -1.94 -10.76 6.54
N ALA A 300 -0.84 -11.31 6.03
CA ALA A 300 -0.78 -12.70 5.58
C ALA A 300 -1.14 -13.68 6.71
N ALA A 301 -0.54 -13.51 7.88
CA ALA A 301 -0.82 -14.35 9.05
C ALA A 301 -2.28 -14.26 9.50
N SER A 302 -2.89 -13.07 9.39
CA SER A 302 -4.31 -12.90 9.67
C SER A 302 -5.18 -13.63 8.64
N MET A 303 -4.84 -13.56 7.34
CA MET A 303 -5.53 -14.29 6.27
C MET A 303 -5.43 -15.81 6.49
N LEU A 304 -4.24 -16.31 6.82
CA LEU A 304 -3.92 -17.73 6.96
C LEU A 304 -4.26 -18.30 8.35
N ASN A 305 -4.75 -17.47 9.25
CA ASN A 305 -5.02 -17.83 10.65
C ASN A 305 -3.79 -18.41 11.40
N ASP A 306 -2.58 -17.91 11.07
CA ASP A 306 -1.32 -18.25 11.75
C ASP A 306 -1.05 -17.30 12.92
N GLU A 307 -1.53 -17.67 14.10
CA GLU A 307 -1.36 -16.84 15.32
C GLU A 307 0.10 -16.69 15.77
N LYS A 308 0.99 -17.63 15.44
CA LYS A 308 2.42 -17.54 15.79
C LYS A 308 3.10 -16.47 14.93
N LEU A 309 2.93 -16.53 13.62
CA LEU A 309 3.44 -15.53 12.68
C LEU A 309 2.82 -14.16 12.96
N LYS A 310 1.53 -14.11 13.23
CA LYS A 310 0.82 -12.87 13.56
C LYS A 310 1.39 -12.18 14.80
N LYS A 311 1.66 -12.94 15.88
CA LYS A 311 2.32 -12.41 17.08
C LYS A 311 3.75 -11.90 16.80
N PHE A 312 4.51 -12.63 16.01
CA PHE A 312 5.85 -12.24 15.59
C PHE A 312 5.81 -10.89 14.83
N ALA A 313 4.98 -10.80 13.81
CA ALA A 313 4.82 -9.61 13.00
C ALA A 313 4.26 -8.41 13.80
N GLU A 314 3.26 -8.63 14.67
CA GLU A 314 2.72 -7.62 15.59
C GLU A 314 3.82 -7.01 16.47
N ASN A 315 4.69 -7.87 17.03
CA ASN A 315 5.81 -7.41 17.84
C ASN A 315 6.83 -6.60 17.03
N GLY A 316 7.13 -7.05 15.81
CA GLY A 316 8.02 -6.35 14.88
C GLY A 316 7.49 -4.97 14.50
N ILE A 317 6.19 -4.86 14.16
CA ILE A 317 5.55 -3.57 13.89
C ILE A 317 5.66 -2.66 15.11
N LYS A 318 5.26 -3.12 16.31
CA LYS A 318 5.32 -2.32 17.53
C LYS A 318 6.72 -1.79 17.82
N THR A 319 7.73 -2.63 17.70
CA THR A 319 9.13 -2.26 17.92
C THR A 319 9.59 -1.21 16.92
N THR A 320 9.28 -1.39 15.64
CA THR A 320 9.64 -0.44 14.58
C THR A 320 8.95 0.90 14.78
N LEU A 321 7.64 0.90 15.03
CA LEU A 321 6.89 2.13 15.30
C LEU A 321 7.40 2.88 16.53
N ASN A 322 7.81 2.19 17.59
CA ASN A 322 8.37 2.83 18.77
C ASN A 322 9.74 3.48 18.52
N ARG A 323 10.56 2.88 17.64
CA ARG A 323 11.85 3.46 17.23
C ARG A 323 11.67 4.65 16.28
N ALA A 324 10.71 4.53 15.36
CA ALA A 324 10.47 5.52 14.32
C ALA A 324 9.72 6.75 14.82
N LEU A 325 8.94 6.66 15.92
CA LEU A 325 8.13 7.78 16.41
C LEU A 325 9.01 8.84 17.05
N ALA A 326 8.91 10.07 16.56
CA ALA A 326 9.56 11.22 17.14
C ALA A 326 8.95 11.57 18.52
N SER A 327 9.73 12.24 19.37
CA SER A 327 9.29 12.61 20.74
C SER A 327 8.08 13.53 20.78
N ASN A 328 7.81 14.26 19.67
CA ASN A 328 6.62 15.11 19.53
C ASN A 328 5.32 14.33 19.27
N ASN A 329 5.39 13.01 19.01
CA ASN A 329 4.26 12.12 18.66
C ASN A 329 3.47 12.52 17.42
N ILE A 330 4.06 13.31 16.51
CA ILE A 330 3.39 13.78 15.28
C ILE A 330 4.19 13.47 14.01
N GLU A 331 5.43 12.98 14.15
CA GLU A 331 6.32 12.73 13.04
C GLU A 331 6.97 11.34 13.14
N TRP A 332 7.32 10.79 11.99
CA TRP A 332 8.12 9.60 11.87
C TRP A 332 9.55 9.93 11.44
N PHE A 333 10.51 9.16 11.94
CA PHE A 333 11.89 9.16 11.48
C PHE A 333 12.09 8.17 10.33
N GLU A 334 12.96 8.51 9.39
CA GLU A 334 13.37 7.67 8.26
C GLU A 334 14.08 6.39 8.73
N SER A 335 15.05 6.56 9.63
CA SER A 335 15.92 5.51 10.13
C SER A 335 16.53 5.89 11.49
N ASP A 336 17.54 5.15 11.94
CA ASP A 336 18.28 5.45 13.17
C ASP A 336 19.03 6.80 13.12
N THR A 337 19.15 7.44 11.94
CA THR A 337 19.71 8.82 11.81
C THR A 337 18.79 9.88 12.40
N LYS A 338 17.53 9.56 12.68
CA LYS A 338 16.49 10.46 13.20
C LYS A 338 16.19 11.65 12.28
N GLU A 339 16.43 11.51 11.00
CA GLU A 339 15.91 12.43 9.99
C GLU A 339 14.42 12.19 9.79
N GLN A 340 13.68 13.25 9.42
CA GLN A 340 12.26 13.12 9.12
C GLN A 340 12.05 12.10 8.00
N ALA A 341 11.08 11.22 8.18
CA ALA A 341 10.77 10.20 7.19
C ALA A 341 10.36 10.83 5.86
N SER A 342 10.85 10.26 4.77
CA SER A 342 10.34 10.53 3.44
C SER A 342 8.85 10.15 3.34
N TRP A 343 8.12 10.78 2.44
CA TRP A 343 6.67 10.59 2.32
C TRP A 343 6.25 9.13 2.17
N TRP A 344 7.04 8.27 1.50
CA TRP A 344 6.68 6.86 1.32
C TRP A 344 6.97 6.01 2.58
N VAL A 345 8.09 6.26 3.30
CA VAL A 345 8.38 5.62 4.59
C VAL A 345 7.30 6.01 5.61
N TYR A 346 6.92 7.28 5.59
CA TYR A 346 5.85 7.80 6.43
C TYR A 346 4.53 7.07 6.16
N ALA A 347 4.18 6.87 4.88
CA ALA A 347 2.97 6.14 4.48
C ALA A 347 2.96 4.69 4.99
N GLU A 348 4.07 3.96 4.88
CA GLU A 348 4.19 2.58 5.35
C GLU A 348 4.04 2.49 6.88
N LEU A 349 4.66 3.41 7.62
CA LEU A 349 4.54 3.47 9.08
C LEU A 349 3.10 3.76 9.52
N ASP A 350 2.43 4.70 8.88
CA ASP A 350 1.03 5.04 9.17
C ASP A 350 0.08 3.86 8.88
N GLN A 351 0.26 3.16 7.77
CA GLN A 351 -0.58 2.00 7.38
C GLN A 351 -0.45 0.85 8.39
N ALA A 352 0.78 0.56 8.82
CA ALA A 352 1.03 -0.45 9.84
C ALA A 352 0.46 -0.03 11.22
N ALA A 353 0.62 1.25 11.61
CA ALA A 353 0.07 1.79 12.84
C ALA A 353 -1.47 1.72 12.87
N LEU A 354 -2.13 2.10 11.76
CA LEU A 354 -3.58 2.00 11.61
C LEU A 354 -4.07 0.55 11.71
N SER A 355 -3.34 -0.41 11.13
CA SER A 355 -3.69 -1.82 11.21
C SER A 355 -3.66 -2.35 12.64
N LEU A 356 -2.66 -1.93 13.44
CA LEU A 356 -2.62 -2.24 14.88
C LEU A 356 -3.73 -1.53 15.67
N ALA A 357 -4.06 -0.30 15.31
CA ALA A 357 -5.13 0.45 15.97
C ALA A 357 -6.50 -0.17 15.68
N LEU A 358 -6.77 -0.60 14.44
CA LEU A 358 -7.95 -1.38 14.08
C LEU A 358 -8.09 -2.65 14.94
N ALA A 359 -6.98 -3.37 15.13
CA ALA A 359 -6.94 -4.57 15.98
C ALA A 359 -6.91 -4.26 17.48
N LYS A 360 -6.97 -2.98 17.90
CA LYS A 360 -6.88 -2.52 19.30
C LYS A 360 -5.58 -2.92 20.01
N LYS A 361 -4.49 -3.02 19.24
CA LYS A 361 -3.16 -3.43 19.73
C LYS A 361 -2.24 -2.25 20.03
N ARG A 362 -2.57 -1.06 19.53
CA ARG A 362 -1.85 0.20 19.74
C ARG A 362 -2.81 1.37 19.56
N ALA A 363 -2.63 2.43 20.35
CA ALA A 363 -3.26 3.73 20.09
C ALA A 363 -2.53 4.45 18.94
N MET A 364 -3.27 5.24 18.16
CA MET A 364 -2.69 6.09 17.11
C MET A 364 -2.03 7.32 17.73
N SER A 365 -0.99 7.81 17.04
CA SER A 365 -0.40 9.14 17.21
C SER A 365 -0.98 10.10 16.17
N ASN A 366 -0.69 11.41 16.25
CA ASN A 366 -1.22 12.41 15.32
C ASN A 366 -0.46 12.48 13.96
N THR A 367 0.17 11.39 13.57
CA THR A 367 1.03 11.31 12.38
C THR A 367 0.26 11.47 11.07
N LEU A 368 -0.95 10.93 10.98
CA LEU A 368 -1.80 11.06 9.79
C LEU A 368 -2.17 12.51 9.44
N ASN A 369 -2.51 13.31 10.43
CA ASN A 369 -2.77 14.72 10.19
C ASN A 369 -1.49 15.44 9.75
N SER A 370 -0.37 15.16 10.41
CA SER A 370 0.94 15.71 10.04
C SER A 370 1.33 15.34 8.60
N PHE A 371 1.12 14.08 8.19
CA PHE A 371 1.36 13.65 6.82
C PHE A 371 0.57 14.48 5.80
N ILE A 372 -0.74 14.58 5.99
CA ILE A 372 -1.61 15.30 5.06
C ILE A 372 -1.21 16.78 4.98
N ASP A 373 -0.95 17.42 6.12
CA ASP A 373 -0.62 18.85 6.20
C ASP A 373 0.75 19.15 5.60
N THR A 374 1.72 18.27 5.80
CA THR A 374 3.10 18.44 5.33
C THR A 374 3.23 18.15 3.83
N TYR A 375 2.71 17.00 3.40
CA TYR A 375 3.04 16.47 2.09
C TYR A 375 2.03 16.80 1.00
N THR A 376 0.74 17.07 1.30
CA THR A 376 -0.24 17.33 0.24
C THR A 376 0.06 18.61 -0.52
N ASP A 377 0.14 18.51 -1.85
CA ASP A 377 0.20 19.67 -2.73
C ASP A 377 -1.18 20.02 -3.28
N TYR A 378 -1.85 20.94 -2.64
CA TYR A 378 -3.17 21.40 -3.08
C TYR A 378 -3.12 22.26 -4.36
N GLN A 379 -1.96 22.83 -4.72
CA GLN A 379 -1.81 23.67 -5.89
C GLN A 379 -1.76 22.83 -7.18
N TYR A 380 -0.84 21.87 -7.24
CA TYR A 380 -0.61 21.05 -8.45
C TYR A 380 -1.06 19.60 -8.27
N GLY A 381 -1.41 19.23 -7.08
CA GLY A 381 -1.82 17.87 -6.73
C GLY A 381 -0.66 16.95 -6.38
N GLU A 382 -1.01 15.70 -5.95
CA GLU A 382 -0.06 14.70 -5.43
C GLU A 382 0.65 15.20 -4.14
N LEU A 383 1.64 14.49 -3.67
CA LEU A 383 2.45 14.88 -2.52
C LEU A 383 3.65 15.73 -2.97
N LYS A 384 4.00 16.72 -2.15
CA LYS A 384 5.20 17.53 -2.32
C LYS A 384 6.44 16.64 -2.27
N ASP A 385 7.34 16.83 -3.21
CA ASP A 385 8.66 16.21 -3.25
C ASP A 385 9.50 16.94 -4.30
N TYR A 386 10.78 16.56 -4.38
CA TYR A 386 11.67 17.07 -5.40
C TYR A 386 11.16 16.79 -6.82
N LEU A 387 10.76 15.54 -7.11
CA LEU A 387 10.05 15.13 -8.33
C LEU A 387 8.87 14.24 -7.97
N LYS A 388 7.67 14.61 -8.40
CA LYS A 388 6.44 13.86 -8.13
C LYS A 388 6.26 12.64 -9.01
N ALA A 389 6.86 12.61 -10.20
CA ALA A 389 6.80 11.48 -11.11
C ALA A 389 8.17 11.23 -11.75
N HIS A 390 8.78 10.10 -11.45
CA HIS A 390 10.08 9.65 -11.96
C HIS A 390 10.16 8.12 -11.90
N TYR A 391 11.32 7.55 -12.28
CA TYR A 391 11.51 6.11 -12.42
C TYR A 391 11.32 5.26 -11.14
N TRP A 392 11.17 5.87 -9.95
CA TRP A 392 10.84 5.19 -8.70
C TRP A 392 9.55 5.69 -8.05
N ARG A 393 8.92 6.73 -8.55
CA ARG A 393 7.73 7.32 -7.95
C ARG A 393 6.64 7.56 -8.97
N ASN A 394 5.45 7.01 -8.77
CA ASN A 394 4.26 7.35 -9.53
C ASN A 394 2.97 6.83 -8.86
N GLY A 395 2.49 7.52 -7.84
CA GLY A 395 1.13 7.42 -7.28
C GLY A 395 0.76 6.18 -6.48
N PHE A 396 1.59 5.12 -6.44
CA PHE A 396 1.24 3.90 -5.74
C PHE A 396 1.09 4.14 -4.23
N HIS A 397 2.16 4.48 -3.52
CA HIS A 397 2.12 4.67 -2.06
C HIS A 397 1.20 5.81 -1.63
N SER A 398 1.11 6.91 -2.38
CA SER A 398 0.23 8.03 -2.03
C SER A 398 -1.25 7.66 -2.11
N SER A 399 -1.66 6.96 -3.16
CA SER A 399 -3.05 6.52 -3.32
C SER A 399 -3.41 5.35 -2.42
N GLU A 400 -2.47 4.44 -2.14
CA GLU A 400 -2.66 3.35 -1.18
C GLU A 400 -2.78 3.89 0.26
N HIS A 401 -1.90 4.82 0.66
CA HIS A 401 -2.00 5.50 1.95
C HIS A 401 -3.34 6.22 2.12
N ALA A 402 -3.81 6.92 1.09
CA ALA A 402 -5.11 7.58 1.13
C ALA A 402 -6.28 6.57 1.23
N LEU A 403 -6.19 5.43 0.53
CA LEU A 403 -7.19 4.36 0.58
C LEU A 403 -7.24 3.74 1.98
N ILE A 404 -6.12 3.26 2.49
CA ILE A 404 -6.04 2.62 3.81
C ILE A 404 -6.33 3.64 4.92
N GLY A 405 -5.80 4.84 4.78
CA GLY A 405 -5.99 5.92 5.75
C GLY A 405 -7.45 6.28 5.94
N LEU A 406 -8.22 6.50 4.86
CA LEU A 406 -9.66 6.75 4.95
C LEU A 406 -10.41 5.54 5.52
N LEU A 407 -10.15 4.34 4.99
CA LEU A 407 -10.80 3.10 5.43
C LEU A 407 -10.67 2.90 6.94
N LEU A 408 -9.44 2.90 7.44
CA LEU A 408 -9.17 2.54 8.83
C LEU A 408 -9.48 3.69 9.79
N SER A 409 -9.27 4.95 9.39
CA SER A 409 -9.70 6.10 10.20
C SER A 409 -11.21 6.07 10.44
N ASN A 410 -12.01 5.83 9.39
CA ASN A 410 -13.46 5.72 9.53
C ASN A 410 -13.85 4.52 10.40
N ALA A 411 -13.22 3.36 10.22
CA ALA A 411 -13.51 2.17 11.00
C ALA A 411 -13.23 2.37 12.50
N ILE A 412 -12.10 2.99 12.84
CA ILE A 412 -11.72 3.30 14.23
C ILE A 412 -12.71 4.31 14.82
N ARG A 413 -13.09 5.36 14.06
CA ARG A 413 -14.11 6.32 14.49
C ARG A 413 -15.47 5.67 14.70
N TYR A 414 -15.90 4.79 13.78
CA TYR A 414 -17.17 4.07 13.88
C TYR A 414 -17.27 3.27 15.18
N GLU A 415 -16.22 2.55 15.55
CA GLU A 415 -16.18 1.75 16.80
C GLU A 415 -16.26 2.62 18.07
N GLN A 416 -15.86 3.88 17.99
CA GLN A 416 -15.88 4.81 19.12
C GLN A 416 -17.16 5.67 19.16
N CYS A 417 -18.02 5.57 18.16
CA CYS A 417 -19.29 6.29 18.10
C CYS A 417 -20.29 5.78 19.15
N THR A 418 -20.86 6.70 19.92
CA THR A 418 -21.87 6.42 20.95
C THR A 418 -23.31 6.63 20.45
N TYR A 419 -23.51 7.27 19.29
CA TYR A 419 -24.81 7.57 18.71
C TYR A 419 -24.87 7.32 17.20
N ASP A 420 -26.08 7.10 16.67
CA ASP A 420 -26.30 6.60 15.32
C ASP A 420 -25.83 7.54 14.21
N LYS A 421 -25.99 8.85 14.36
CA LYS A 421 -25.49 9.80 13.36
C LYS A 421 -23.97 9.73 13.23
N CYS A 422 -23.24 9.65 14.35
CA CYS A 422 -21.80 9.46 14.32
C CYS A 422 -21.42 8.18 13.58
N ARG A 423 -22.09 7.06 13.86
CA ARG A 423 -21.85 5.80 13.15
C ARG A 423 -22.13 5.91 11.67
N PHE A 424 -23.22 6.54 11.28
CA PHE A 424 -23.56 6.78 9.88
C PHE A 424 -22.49 7.60 9.15
N ASP A 425 -22.03 8.68 9.77
CA ASP A 425 -21.03 9.59 9.20
C ASP A 425 -19.64 8.94 9.07
N ASN A 426 -19.37 7.85 9.80
CA ASN A 426 -18.12 7.10 9.76
C ASN A 426 -18.22 5.74 9.07
N GLN A 427 -19.28 5.47 8.34
CA GLN A 427 -19.32 4.36 7.38
C GLN A 427 -18.38 4.64 6.22
N THR A 428 -17.80 3.59 5.67
CA THR A 428 -16.93 3.70 4.49
C THR A 428 -17.62 3.16 3.26
N THR A 429 -17.51 3.89 2.17
CA THR A 429 -18.05 3.49 0.87
C THR A 429 -16.94 3.26 -0.12
N LEU A 430 -16.98 2.12 -0.81
CA LEU A 430 -16.10 1.78 -1.92
C LEU A 430 -16.88 1.46 -3.19
N TYR A 431 -16.22 1.63 -4.33
CA TYR A 431 -16.80 1.44 -5.65
C TYR A 431 -16.05 0.35 -6.42
N PHE A 432 -16.82 -0.57 -7.03
CA PHE A 432 -16.33 -1.70 -7.82
C PHE A 432 -16.96 -1.68 -9.21
N ALA A 433 -16.32 -2.34 -10.16
CA ALA A 433 -16.83 -2.48 -11.53
C ALA A 433 -16.69 -3.95 -12.00
N PRO A 434 -17.37 -4.90 -11.35
CA PRO A 434 -17.18 -6.33 -11.60
C PRO A 434 -17.56 -6.70 -13.03
N SER A 435 -16.78 -7.59 -13.63
CA SER A 435 -17.03 -8.18 -14.94
C SER A 435 -17.86 -9.46 -14.86
N ASP A 436 -18.15 -9.94 -13.66
CA ASP A 436 -18.91 -11.14 -13.35
C ASP A 436 -20.06 -10.86 -12.38
N ASN A 437 -20.80 -11.89 -11.98
CA ASN A 437 -21.88 -11.80 -11.01
C ASN A 437 -21.41 -12.02 -9.56
N SER A 438 -20.12 -11.94 -9.28
CA SER A 438 -19.59 -12.07 -7.93
C SER A 438 -20.18 -11.01 -6.99
N THR A 439 -20.44 -11.43 -5.76
CA THR A 439 -20.93 -10.57 -4.67
C THR A 439 -19.87 -10.39 -3.57
N ASN A 440 -18.67 -10.93 -3.79
CA ASN A 440 -17.58 -10.85 -2.81
C ASN A 440 -16.82 -9.52 -2.97
N TYR A 441 -17.26 -8.52 -2.24
CA TYR A 441 -16.62 -7.20 -2.20
C TYR A 441 -15.95 -7.03 -0.85
N THR A 442 -14.62 -7.07 -0.81
CA THR A 442 -13.83 -6.83 0.40
C THR A 442 -13.25 -5.42 0.40
N PRO A 443 -13.08 -4.76 1.56
CA PRO A 443 -12.49 -3.43 1.61
C PRO A 443 -10.96 -3.50 1.51
N TYR A 444 -10.42 -3.61 0.30
CA TYR A 444 -9.01 -3.74 -0.04
C TYR A 444 -8.35 -4.96 0.65
N LEU A 445 -7.33 -4.74 1.47
CA LEU A 445 -6.61 -5.79 2.22
C LEU A 445 -7.30 -6.18 3.55
N PHE A 446 -8.51 -5.73 3.80
CA PHE A 446 -9.23 -5.94 5.06
C PHE A 446 -10.55 -6.69 4.82
N ASP A 447 -11.21 -7.06 5.91
CA ASP A 447 -12.59 -7.51 5.90
C ASP A 447 -13.51 -6.42 6.41
N GLY A 448 -14.79 -6.51 6.07
CA GLY A 448 -15.77 -5.53 6.49
C GLY A 448 -17.19 -6.06 6.56
N LYS A 449 -17.97 -5.52 7.49
CA LYS A 449 -19.41 -5.79 7.53
C LYS A 449 -20.11 -4.92 6.49
N VAL A 450 -20.61 -5.57 5.45
CA VAL A 450 -21.41 -4.91 4.40
C VAL A 450 -22.75 -4.49 4.96
N GLU A 451 -23.07 -3.20 4.87
CA GLU A 451 -24.36 -2.65 5.27
C GLU A 451 -25.27 -2.42 4.06
N LYS A 452 -24.68 -2.04 2.93
CA LYS A 452 -25.45 -1.72 1.74
C LYS A 452 -24.68 -1.98 0.46
N VAL A 453 -25.35 -2.58 -0.52
CA VAL A 453 -24.86 -2.74 -1.88
C VAL A 453 -25.86 -2.04 -2.83
N GLN A 454 -25.35 -1.15 -3.67
CA GLN A 454 -26.16 -0.40 -4.65
C GLN A 454 -25.50 -0.52 -6.04
N LYS A 455 -26.31 -0.78 -7.05
CA LYS A 455 -25.86 -0.78 -8.45
C LYS A 455 -26.12 0.58 -9.07
N SER A 456 -25.21 1.05 -9.94
CA SER A 456 -25.47 2.18 -10.82
C SER A 456 -26.65 1.88 -11.76
N PHE A 457 -27.22 2.92 -12.40
CA PHE A 457 -28.34 2.77 -13.32
C PHE A 457 -28.03 1.79 -14.49
N ASP A 458 -26.78 1.84 -14.99
CA ASP A 458 -26.31 0.93 -16.07
C ASP A 458 -25.80 -0.42 -15.55
N GLY A 459 -25.85 -0.66 -14.24
CA GLY A 459 -25.41 -1.91 -13.59
C GLY A 459 -23.90 -2.14 -13.57
N LYS A 460 -23.09 -1.23 -14.11
CA LYS A 460 -21.64 -1.41 -14.30
C LYS A 460 -20.81 -1.03 -13.08
N VAL A 461 -21.33 -0.21 -12.20
CA VAL A 461 -20.66 0.21 -10.98
C VAL A 461 -21.45 -0.26 -9.78
N ILE A 462 -20.77 -0.88 -8.86
CA ILE A 462 -21.29 -1.33 -7.56
C ILE A 462 -20.73 -0.43 -6.48
N LYS A 463 -21.63 0.19 -5.71
CA LYS A 463 -21.31 0.96 -4.51
C LYS A 463 -21.56 0.09 -3.29
N VAL A 464 -20.54 -0.15 -2.48
CA VAL A 464 -20.62 -0.96 -1.26
C VAL A 464 -20.29 -0.10 -0.06
N THR A 465 -21.17 -0.11 0.94
CA THR A 465 -20.97 0.62 2.21
C THR A 465 -20.70 -0.37 3.33
N TYR A 466 -19.65 -0.12 4.10
CA TYR A 466 -19.20 -0.92 5.24
C TYR A 466 -19.36 -0.14 6.53
N SER A 467 -19.81 -0.83 7.61
CA SER A 467 -19.93 -0.24 8.95
C SER A 467 -18.73 -0.53 9.83
N LYS A 468 -18.18 -1.73 9.72
CA LYS A 468 -17.03 -2.19 10.52
C LYS A 468 -16.00 -2.81 9.63
N LEU A 469 -14.72 -2.64 9.99
CA LEU A 469 -13.63 -3.32 9.34
C LEU A 469 -12.90 -4.23 10.35
N TYR A 470 -12.25 -5.24 9.79
CA TYR A 470 -11.50 -6.24 10.53
C TYR A 470 -10.19 -6.55 9.78
N LEU A 471 -9.24 -7.15 10.49
CA LEU A 471 -8.10 -7.79 9.83
C LEU A 471 -8.61 -8.89 8.89
N PRO A 472 -7.90 -9.13 7.77
CA PRO A 472 -8.35 -10.06 6.75
C PRO A 472 -8.41 -11.51 7.24
N LYS A 473 -9.37 -12.28 6.69
CA LYS A 473 -9.49 -13.74 6.85
C LYS A 473 -9.74 -14.38 5.50
N LEU A 474 -9.30 -15.62 5.33
CA LEU A 474 -9.69 -16.47 4.21
C LEU A 474 -10.92 -17.30 4.55
#